data_ff6545dc854f5764b3fca179a9bfb947
#
_entry.id   ff6545dc854f5764b3fca179a9bfb947
#
_cell.length_a   1.000
_cell.length_b   1.000
_cell.length_c   1.000
_cell.angle_alpha   90.00
_cell.angle_beta   90.00
_cell.angle_gamma   90.00
#
_symmetry.space_group_name_H-M   'P 1'
#
loop_
_entity.id
_entity.type
_entity.pdbx_description
1 polymer ?
#
loop_
_entity_poly.entity_id
_entity_poly.type
_entity_poly.pdbx_seq_one_letter_code
_entity_poly.pdbx_strand_id
1 'polypeptide(L)'
;ESERYTGTKNDRWVPGELLEKYDYNNIVYYERPFKKNIRRLLAGQSWQKTRYKYDNHYSHHKSHAAAGYYTAPFRECNILVIDAIGEWETITIWDNMKKIRSWSYPYSLGLLYSAVTQYLGFKPNEEEYIVMGMSAFGEPRYNYEYLLYENNHRGIKSLEGEPVDIAASIQKLYEDELLKLVKMCPKKNLI
;
A
#
# COMPACT_ATOMS: atom_id res chain seq x y z
N GLU A 1 11.50 -9.26 0.25
CA GLU A 1 10.91 -8.90 -1.06
C GLU A 1 11.47 -9.82 -2.13
N SER A 2 10.63 -10.69 -2.68
CA SER A 2 11.04 -11.67 -3.70
C SER A 2 11.57 -10.97 -4.96
N GLU A 3 10.95 -9.87 -5.36
CA GLU A 3 11.34 -9.06 -6.53
C GLU A 3 12.81 -8.64 -6.53
N ARG A 4 13.39 -8.43 -5.35
CA ARG A 4 14.81 -8.10 -5.21
C ARG A 4 15.72 -9.25 -5.67
N TYR A 5 15.27 -10.49 -5.55
CA TYR A 5 16.02 -11.68 -5.93
C TYR A 5 15.73 -12.11 -7.37
N THR A 6 14.50 -11.98 -7.81
CA THR A 6 14.07 -12.44 -9.13
C THR A 6 14.19 -11.37 -10.20
N GLY A 7 14.26 -10.09 -9.83
CA GLY A 7 14.24 -8.94 -10.74
C GLY A 7 12.91 -8.78 -11.48
N THR A 8 11.88 -9.52 -11.08
CA THR A 8 10.56 -9.51 -11.73
C THR A 8 9.54 -8.89 -10.79
N LYS A 9 8.96 -7.76 -11.19
CA LYS A 9 7.94 -7.08 -10.40
C LYS A 9 6.67 -7.93 -10.28
N ASN A 10 6.06 -7.92 -9.10
CA ASN A 10 4.87 -8.72 -8.77
C ASN A 10 5.06 -10.23 -8.97
N ASP A 11 6.27 -10.72 -8.84
CA ASP A 11 6.50 -12.15 -8.96
C ASP A 11 5.78 -12.93 -7.85
N ARG A 12 5.59 -14.24 -8.11
CA ARG A 12 4.96 -15.17 -7.17
C ARG A 12 5.98 -16.14 -6.56
N TRP A 13 7.25 -15.76 -6.63
CA TRP A 13 8.31 -16.60 -6.09
C TRP A 13 8.14 -16.78 -4.58
N VAL A 14 8.36 -17.99 -4.14
CA VAL A 14 8.29 -18.34 -2.72
C VAL A 14 9.70 -18.68 -2.27
N PRO A 15 10.22 -18.05 -1.21
CA PRO A 15 11.62 -18.13 -0.82
C PRO A 15 12.01 -19.46 -0.14
N GLY A 16 11.62 -20.61 -0.73
CA GLY A 16 11.97 -21.93 -0.23
C GLY A 16 13.48 -22.11 -0.07
N GLU A 17 14.24 -21.71 -1.10
CA GLU A 17 15.69 -21.74 -1.08
C GLU A 17 16.31 -20.86 0.02
N LEU A 18 15.65 -19.72 0.34
CA LEU A 18 16.11 -18.88 1.46
C LEU A 18 15.85 -19.54 2.80
N LEU A 19 14.72 -20.23 2.96
CA LEU A 19 14.40 -20.98 4.18
C LEU A 19 15.38 -22.14 4.40
N GLU A 20 15.84 -22.79 3.32
CA GLU A 20 16.84 -23.84 3.40
C GLU A 20 18.26 -23.31 3.68
N LYS A 21 18.54 -22.08 3.25
CA LYS A 21 19.87 -21.45 3.37
C LYS A 21 20.16 -20.90 4.77
N TYR A 22 19.14 -20.48 5.49
CA TYR A 22 19.31 -19.82 6.80
C TYR A 22 18.77 -20.71 7.92
N ASP A 23 19.52 -20.78 9.01
CA ASP A 23 19.06 -21.39 10.26
C ASP A 23 18.06 -20.45 10.93
N TYR A 24 16.87 -20.94 11.27
CA TYR A 24 15.81 -20.16 11.89
C TYR A 24 15.07 -20.97 12.95
N ASN A 25 14.66 -20.29 14.02
CA ASN A 25 13.88 -20.93 15.09
C ASN A 25 12.36 -20.75 14.90
N ASN A 26 11.92 -19.68 14.24
CA ASN A 26 10.52 -19.35 14.04
C ASN A 26 10.28 -18.75 12.66
N ILE A 27 9.15 -19.12 12.07
CA ILE A 27 8.63 -18.49 10.87
C ILE A 27 7.42 -17.65 11.25
N VAL A 28 7.46 -16.36 10.90
CA VAL A 28 6.36 -15.42 11.15
C VAL A 28 5.76 -14.97 9.82
N TYR A 29 4.44 -15.11 9.70
CA TYR A 29 3.73 -14.67 8.52
C TYR A 29 3.30 -13.20 8.67
N TYR A 30 3.50 -12.41 7.63
CA TYR A 30 3.38 -10.94 7.67
C TYR A 30 1.95 -10.41 7.60
N GLU A 31 0.94 -11.26 7.44
CA GLU A 31 -0.48 -10.88 7.41
C GLU A 31 -1.35 -11.98 8.04
N ARG A 32 -2.63 -11.69 8.29
CA ARG A 32 -3.59 -12.65 8.82
C ARG A 32 -4.21 -13.47 7.67
N PRO A 33 -3.80 -14.73 7.45
CA PRO A 33 -4.20 -15.50 6.27
C PRO A 33 -5.72 -15.68 6.14
N PHE A 34 -6.41 -15.84 7.27
CA PHE A 34 -7.87 -15.98 7.29
C PHE A 34 -8.57 -14.70 6.80
N LYS A 35 -8.19 -13.53 7.33
CA LYS A 35 -8.77 -12.23 6.92
C LYS A 35 -8.48 -11.92 5.46
N LYS A 36 -7.25 -12.17 5.01
CA LYS A 36 -6.86 -12.05 3.60
C LYS A 36 -7.77 -12.88 2.70
N ASN A 37 -7.99 -14.14 3.08
CA ASN A 37 -8.79 -15.06 2.27
C ASN A 37 -10.27 -14.68 2.23
N ILE A 38 -10.85 -14.19 3.34
CA ILE A 38 -12.22 -13.65 3.32
C ILE A 38 -12.32 -12.48 2.33
N ARG A 39 -11.39 -11.52 2.38
CA ARG A 39 -11.35 -10.41 1.42
C ARG A 39 -11.25 -10.90 -0.03
N ARG A 40 -10.38 -11.89 -0.29
CA ARG A 40 -10.24 -12.50 -1.62
C ARG A 40 -11.55 -13.10 -2.13
N LEU A 41 -12.26 -13.84 -1.29
CA LEU A 41 -13.57 -14.40 -1.64
C LEU A 41 -14.60 -13.31 -1.95
N LEU A 42 -14.66 -12.24 -1.15
CA LEU A 42 -15.54 -11.09 -1.40
C LEU A 42 -15.19 -10.36 -2.70
N ALA A 43 -13.92 -10.39 -3.11
CA ALA A 43 -13.44 -9.88 -4.40
C ALA A 43 -13.59 -10.87 -5.57
N GLY A 44 -14.29 -12.00 -5.38
CA GLY A 44 -14.50 -13.02 -6.41
C GLY A 44 -13.26 -13.88 -6.72
N GLN A 45 -12.25 -13.85 -5.84
CA GLN A 45 -11.02 -14.63 -5.98
C GLN A 45 -11.08 -15.93 -5.18
N SER A 46 -10.30 -16.93 -5.59
CA SER A 46 -10.22 -18.22 -4.89
C SER A 46 -9.48 -18.11 -3.55
N TRP A 47 -9.78 -19.05 -2.65
CA TRP A 47 -9.03 -19.25 -1.42
C TRP A 47 -7.57 -19.60 -1.70
N GLN A 48 -6.64 -18.92 -1.05
CA GLN A 48 -5.21 -19.15 -1.19
C GLN A 48 -4.68 -19.85 0.07
N LYS A 49 -4.14 -21.05 -0.09
CA LYS A 49 -3.43 -21.75 0.99
C LYS A 49 -2.03 -21.15 1.14
N THR A 50 -1.57 -20.98 2.38
CA THR A 50 -0.16 -20.70 2.65
C THR A 50 0.68 -21.92 2.29
N ARG A 51 1.77 -21.73 1.55
CA ARG A 51 2.64 -22.83 1.11
C ARG A 51 3.51 -23.38 2.23
N TYR A 52 3.83 -22.56 3.21
CA TYR A 52 4.72 -22.91 4.33
C TYR A 52 3.96 -22.90 5.64
N LYS A 53 4.38 -23.77 6.55
CA LYS A 53 3.97 -23.69 7.94
C LYS A 53 4.63 -22.45 8.56
N TYR A 54 3.91 -21.75 9.38
CA TYR A 54 4.40 -20.62 10.17
C TYR A 54 3.98 -20.80 11.62
N ASP A 55 4.79 -20.29 12.54
CA ASP A 55 4.54 -20.41 13.98
C ASP A 55 3.59 -19.34 14.47
N ASN A 56 3.64 -18.18 13.85
CA ASN A 56 2.81 -17.04 14.24
C ASN A 56 2.50 -16.15 13.03
N HIS A 57 1.55 -15.22 13.19
CA HIS A 57 1.23 -14.22 12.19
C HIS A 57 0.85 -12.89 12.84
N TYR A 58 1.09 -11.79 12.14
CA TYR A 58 0.70 -10.45 12.55
C TYR A 58 -0.23 -9.81 11.50
N SER A 59 -0.87 -8.68 11.86
CA SER A 59 -1.62 -7.92 10.86
C SER A 59 -0.67 -7.26 9.87
N HIS A 60 -1.11 -7.10 8.64
CA HIS A 60 -0.32 -6.56 7.53
C HIS A 60 0.34 -5.22 7.90
N HIS A 61 -0.43 -4.23 8.31
CA HIS A 61 0.10 -2.92 8.70
C HIS A 61 1.02 -2.97 9.94
N LYS A 62 0.80 -3.91 10.88
CA LYS A 62 1.73 -4.09 12.00
C LYS A 62 3.08 -4.62 11.52
N SER A 63 3.08 -5.47 10.49
CA SER A 63 4.32 -5.99 9.91
C SER A 63 5.12 -4.89 9.21
N HIS A 64 4.47 -4.00 8.45
CA HIS A 64 5.10 -2.81 7.88
C HIS A 64 5.65 -1.88 8.97
N ALA A 65 4.84 -1.57 9.99
CA ALA A 65 5.27 -0.72 11.09
C ALA A 65 6.48 -1.30 11.84
N ALA A 66 6.50 -2.62 12.07
CA ALA A 66 7.62 -3.30 12.71
C ALA A 66 8.88 -3.27 11.84
N ALA A 67 8.75 -3.49 10.53
CA ALA A 67 9.87 -3.41 9.60
C ALA A 67 10.53 -2.03 9.65
N GLY A 68 9.74 -0.95 9.57
CA GLY A 68 10.27 0.41 9.69
C GLY A 68 10.89 0.68 11.08
N TYR A 69 10.14 0.38 12.15
CA TYR A 69 10.58 0.68 13.52
C TYR A 69 11.88 0.00 13.93
N TYR A 70 12.02 -1.30 13.64
CA TYR A 70 13.19 -2.06 14.09
C TYR A 70 14.43 -1.84 13.22
N THR A 71 14.27 -1.33 12.01
CA THR A 71 15.39 -0.98 11.12
C THR A 71 15.83 0.48 11.22
N ALA A 72 15.01 1.35 11.85
CA ALA A 72 15.35 2.76 12.03
C ALA A 72 16.46 2.96 13.09
N PRO A 73 17.26 4.03 12.94
CA PRO A 73 18.32 4.36 13.90
C PRO A 73 17.81 4.99 15.20
N PHE A 74 16.52 5.28 15.31
CA PHE A 74 15.88 5.93 16.47
C PHE A 74 14.68 5.11 16.96
N ARG A 75 14.28 5.32 18.24
CA ARG A 75 13.15 4.60 18.87
C ARG A 75 11.96 5.48 19.22
N GLU A 76 12.18 6.76 19.36
CA GLU A 76 11.11 7.75 19.58
C GLU A 76 10.65 8.30 18.24
N CYS A 77 9.54 7.78 17.70
CA CYS A 77 9.04 8.11 16.36
C CYS A 77 7.52 7.94 16.23
N ASN A 78 6.95 8.60 15.23
CA ASN A 78 5.72 8.15 14.63
C ASN A 78 6.03 7.24 13.43
N ILE A 79 5.12 6.33 13.12
CA ILE A 79 5.21 5.49 11.92
C ILE A 79 3.94 5.69 11.13
N LEU A 80 4.08 6.03 9.86
CA LEU A 80 3.00 6.18 8.91
C LEU A 80 3.08 5.05 7.89
N VAL A 81 2.11 4.14 7.92
CA VAL A 81 1.99 3.06 6.95
C VAL A 81 0.89 3.44 5.96
N ILE A 82 1.24 3.50 4.69
CA ILE A 82 0.31 3.74 3.57
C ILE A 82 0.42 2.55 2.62
N ASP A 83 -0.71 1.91 2.36
CA ASP A 83 -0.80 0.75 1.48
C ASP A 83 -2.04 0.86 0.57
N ALA A 84 -2.06 0.09 -0.50
CA ALA A 84 -3.25 -0.01 -1.32
C ALA A 84 -4.40 -0.63 -0.52
N ILE A 85 -4.16 -1.81 0.06
CA ILE A 85 -5.05 -2.46 1.02
C ILE A 85 -4.35 -3.64 1.70
N GLY A 86 -4.03 -3.49 2.98
CA GLY A 86 -3.49 -4.56 3.83
C GLY A 86 -4.56 -5.19 4.70
N GLU A 87 -5.06 -6.37 4.34
CA GLU A 87 -6.28 -6.95 4.90
C GLU A 87 -7.50 -6.06 4.61
N TRP A 88 -7.82 -5.07 5.48
CA TRP A 88 -8.85 -4.05 5.30
C TRP A 88 -8.33 -2.63 5.53
N GLU A 89 -7.20 -2.52 6.23
CA GLU A 89 -6.56 -1.25 6.51
C GLU A 89 -5.81 -0.76 5.27
N THR A 90 -5.84 0.53 5.07
CA THR A 90 -5.18 1.21 3.94
C THR A 90 -4.14 2.20 4.42
N ILE A 91 -4.40 2.83 5.59
CA ILE A 91 -3.49 3.77 6.24
C ILE A 91 -3.52 3.52 7.75
N THR A 92 -2.37 3.52 8.40
CA THR A 92 -2.28 3.48 9.86
C THR A 92 -1.18 4.39 10.37
N ILE A 93 -1.44 5.05 11.50
CA ILE A 93 -0.46 5.86 12.23
C ILE A 93 -0.17 5.19 13.57
N TRP A 94 1.10 5.11 13.90
CA TRP A 94 1.60 4.49 15.13
C TRP A 94 2.44 5.48 15.92
N ASP A 95 2.36 5.38 17.23
CA ASP A 95 3.29 5.99 18.18
C ASP A 95 4.23 4.89 18.66
N ASN A 96 5.47 4.91 18.20
CA ASN A 96 6.36 3.74 18.26
C ASN A 96 5.63 2.50 17.72
N MET A 97 5.44 1.45 18.51
CA MET A 97 4.70 0.25 18.08
C MET A 97 3.24 0.21 18.55
N LYS A 98 2.69 1.32 19.04
CA LYS A 98 1.29 1.46 19.43
C LYS A 98 0.50 2.13 18.31
N LYS A 99 -0.46 1.42 17.72
CA LYS A 99 -1.35 1.99 16.70
C LYS A 99 -2.28 3.03 17.35
N ILE A 100 -2.31 4.25 16.80
CA ILE A 100 -3.09 5.37 17.30
C ILE A 100 -4.21 5.81 16.36
N ARG A 101 -4.06 5.58 15.04
CA ARG A 101 -5.09 5.86 14.04
C ARG A 101 -5.10 4.79 12.95
N SER A 102 -6.25 4.63 12.29
CA SER A 102 -6.43 3.67 11.21
C SER A 102 -7.53 4.15 10.26
N TRP A 103 -7.29 3.98 8.97
CA TRP A 103 -8.27 4.12 7.90
C TRP A 103 -8.37 2.78 7.17
N SER A 104 -9.55 2.53 6.64
CA SER A 104 -9.84 1.28 5.96
C SER A 104 -10.51 1.55 4.61
N TYR A 105 -10.49 0.54 3.77
CA TYR A 105 -11.23 0.56 2.52
C TYR A 105 -12.69 1.04 2.72
N PRO A 106 -13.28 1.90 1.86
CA PRO A 106 -12.76 2.27 0.52
C PRO A 106 -11.71 3.40 0.48
N TYR A 107 -11.53 4.18 1.55
CA TYR A 107 -10.53 5.25 1.57
C TYR A 107 -9.12 4.67 1.39
N SER A 108 -8.49 4.92 0.25
CA SER A 108 -7.14 4.41 -0.05
C SER A 108 -6.42 5.25 -1.09
N LEU A 109 -5.29 5.81 -0.69
CA LEU A 109 -4.40 6.55 -1.59
C LEU A 109 -3.75 5.63 -2.64
N GLY A 110 -3.33 4.43 -2.25
CA GLY A 110 -2.71 3.47 -3.16
C GLY A 110 -3.68 2.97 -4.22
N LEU A 111 -4.91 2.57 -3.82
CA LEU A 111 -5.91 2.12 -4.80
C LEU A 111 -6.36 3.24 -5.72
N LEU A 112 -6.49 4.48 -5.22
CA LEU A 112 -6.80 5.63 -6.05
C LEU A 112 -5.75 5.80 -7.14
N TYR A 113 -4.47 5.81 -6.76
CA TYR A 113 -3.37 6.02 -7.70
C TYR A 113 -3.31 4.91 -8.75
N SER A 114 -3.44 3.64 -8.35
CA SER A 114 -3.49 2.49 -9.25
C SER A 114 -4.71 2.52 -10.19
N ALA A 115 -5.88 2.96 -9.70
CA ALA A 115 -7.08 3.09 -10.53
C ALA A 115 -6.93 4.17 -11.61
N VAL A 116 -6.31 5.30 -11.28
CA VAL A 116 -6.01 6.36 -12.27
C VAL A 116 -4.93 5.89 -13.25
N THR A 117 -3.92 5.16 -12.77
CA THR A 117 -2.91 4.54 -13.63
C THR A 117 -3.58 3.66 -14.68
N GLN A 118 -4.51 2.80 -14.27
CA GLN A 118 -5.30 1.97 -15.19
C GLN A 118 -6.17 2.80 -16.14
N TYR A 119 -6.84 3.85 -15.64
CA TYR A 119 -7.67 4.73 -16.43
C TYR A 119 -6.89 5.42 -17.55
N LEU A 120 -5.66 5.84 -17.28
CA LEU A 120 -4.76 6.46 -18.25
C LEU A 120 -4.11 5.46 -19.23
N GLY A 121 -4.46 4.17 -19.14
CA GLY A 121 -4.01 3.12 -20.07
C GLY A 121 -2.71 2.43 -19.67
N PHE A 122 -2.21 2.67 -18.45
CA PHE A 122 -1.02 2.03 -17.92
C PHE A 122 -1.37 0.84 -17.03
N LYS A 123 -0.36 0.02 -16.72
CA LYS A 123 -0.52 -1.19 -15.92
C LYS A 123 -0.58 -0.87 -14.43
N PRO A 124 -1.73 -1.08 -13.75
CA PRO A 124 -1.85 -0.82 -12.32
C PRO A 124 -0.94 -1.75 -11.51
N ASN A 125 -0.43 -1.26 -10.38
CA ASN A 125 0.56 -1.88 -9.49
C ASN A 125 1.97 -2.06 -10.10
N GLU A 126 2.24 -1.50 -11.28
CA GLU A 126 3.55 -1.57 -11.92
C GLU A 126 4.01 -0.24 -12.52
N GLU A 127 3.09 0.54 -13.09
CA GLU A 127 3.40 1.72 -13.91
C GLU A 127 2.91 3.06 -13.30
N GLU A 128 2.61 3.09 -12.00
CA GLU A 128 2.23 4.32 -11.28
C GLU A 128 3.29 5.42 -11.41
N TYR A 129 4.57 5.04 -11.51
CA TYR A 129 5.67 5.99 -11.70
C TYR A 129 5.59 6.76 -13.04
N ILE A 130 4.94 6.19 -14.06
CA ILE A 130 4.72 6.88 -15.34
C ILE A 130 3.71 8.01 -15.13
N VAL A 131 2.61 7.74 -14.42
CA VAL A 131 1.61 8.76 -14.07
C VAL A 131 2.23 9.86 -13.23
N MET A 132 3.09 9.51 -12.26
CA MET A 132 3.86 10.48 -11.49
C MET A 132 4.75 11.35 -12.41
N GLY A 133 5.46 10.75 -13.38
CA GLY A 133 6.25 11.48 -14.36
C GLY A 133 5.39 12.38 -15.25
N MET A 134 4.21 11.92 -15.70
CA MET A 134 3.27 12.70 -16.50
C MET A 134 2.76 13.93 -15.75
N SER A 135 2.60 13.88 -14.44
CA SER A 135 2.10 14.99 -13.63
C SER A 135 2.96 16.26 -13.75
N ALA A 136 4.24 16.12 -14.08
CA ALA A 136 5.15 17.24 -14.29
C ALA A 136 4.87 18.06 -15.57
N PHE A 137 4.05 17.53 -16.48
CA PHE A 137 3.71 18.17 -17.76
C PHE A 137 2.29 18.74 -17.78
N GLY A 138 1.50 18.56 -16.70
CA GLY A 138 0.13 19.03 -16.59
C GLY A 138 -0.05 20.06 -15.48
N GLU A 139 -1.29 20.59 -15.41
CA GLU A 139 -1.72 21.53 -14.39
C GLU A 139 -2.77 20.86 -13.49
N PRO A 140 -2.72 21.03 -12.15
CA PRO A 140 -3.70 20.43 -11.23
C PRO A 140 -5.03 21.21 -11.22
N ARG A 141 -5.84 21.05 -12.26
CA ARG A 141 -7.06 21.83 -12.51
C ARG A 141 -8.34 21.19 -11.95
N TYR A 142 -8.31 19.88 -11.65
CA TYR A 142 -9.51 19.12 -11.32
C TYR A 142 -9.53 18.67 -9.86
N ASN A 143 -10.70 18.69 -9.24
CA ASN A 143 -10.88 18.13 -7.91
C ASN A 143 -11.45 16.70 -8.01
N TYR A 144 -10.63 15.72 -7.67
CA TYR A 144 -10.98 14.29 -7.66
C TYR A 144 -11.05 13.71 -6.24
N GLU A 145 -11.23 14.55 -5.20
CA GLU A 145 -11.27 14.09 -3.80
C GLU A 145 -12.34 13.03 -3.55
N TYR A 146 -13.45 13.08 -4.27
CA TYR A 146 -14.55 12.10 -4.20
C TYR A 146 -14.07 10.67 -4.50
N LEU A 147 -13.06 10.49 -5.36
CA LEU A 147 -12.50 9.18 -5.70
C LEU A 147 -11.85 8.47 -4.50
N LEU A 148 -11.42 9.20 -3.47
CA LEU A 148 -10.87 8.61 -2.25
C LEU A 148 -11.85 7.68 -1.53
N TYR A 149 -13.14 7.90 -1.72
CA TYR A 149 -14.22 7.19 -1.04
C TYR A 149 -14.98 6.24 -1.95
N GLU A 150 -14.55 6.12 -3.20
CA GLU A 150 -15.16 5.21 -4.17
C GLU A 150 -14.51 3.83 -4.19
N ASN A 151 -15.24 2.87 -4.77
CA ASN A 151 -14.74 1.51 -4.95
C ASN A 151 -13.79 1.43 -6.15
N ASN A 152 -12.56 1.89 -5.98
CA ASN A 152 -11.53 1.95 -7.02
C ASN A 152 -11.09 0.57 -7.55
N HIS A 153 -11.43 -0.53 -6.87
CA HIS A 153 -11.20 -1.89 -7.40
C HIS A 153 -11.98 -2.20 -8.69
N ARG A 154 -13.05 -1.47 -8.96
CA ARG A 154 -13.85 -1.63 -10.17
C ARG A 154 -13.37 -0.77 -11.34
N GLY A 155 -12.28 -0.04 -11.14
CA GLY A 155 -11.79 0.95 -12.08
C GLY A 155 -12.63 2.23 -12.11
N ILE A 156 -12.09 3.26 -12.73
CA ILE A 156 -12.74 4.55 -12.92
C ILE A 156 -13.44 4.54 -14.27
N LYS A 157 -14.70 4.95 -14.31
CA LYS A 157 -15.50 4.92 -15.55
C LYS A 157 -15.16 6.09 -16.48
N SER A 158 -15.01 7.27 -15.91
CA SER A 158 -14.77 8.49 -16.68
C SER A 158 -14.21 9.58 -15.79
N LEU A 159 -13.20 10.29 -16.27
CA LEU A 159 -12.67 11.54 -15.70
C LEU A 159 -12.73 12.62 -16.77
N GLU A 160 -13.00 13.84 -16.35
CA GLU A 160 -12.91 15.01 -17.21
C GLU A 160 -11.46 15.52 -17.21
N GLY A 161 -10.91 15.81 -18.36
CA GLY A 161 -9.60 16.46 -18.49
C GLY A 161 -8.62 15.76 -19.45
N GLU A 162 -7.57 16.48 -19.79
CA GLU A 162 -6.45 15.95 -20.53
C GLU A 162 -5.62 15.00 -19.65
N PRO A 163 -5.03 13.94 -20.21
CA PRO A 163 -4.29 12.93 -19.43
C PRO A 163 -3.23 13.50 -18.50
N VAL A 164 -2.48 14.50 -18.94
CA VAL A 164 -1.43 15.15 -18.13
C VAL A 164 -2.01 15.99 -16.99
N ASP A 165 -3.14 16.66 -17.21
CA ASP A 165 -3.83 17.46 -16.19
C ASP A 165 -4.54 16.55 -15.16
N ILE A 166 -5.06 15.40 -15.60
CA ILE A 166 -5.57 14.35 -14.69
C ILE A 166 -4.43 13.84 -13.80
N ALA A 167 -3.27 13.51 -14.40
CA ALA A 167 -2.11 13.05 -13.65
C ALA A 167 -1.64 14.12 -12.63
N ALA A 168 -1.54 15.39 -13.03
CA ALA A 168 -1.17 16.50 -12.15
C ALA A 168 -2.17 16.70 -11.00
N SER A 169 -3.46 16.60 -11.30
CA SER A 169 -4.53 16.75 -10.30
C SER A 169 -4.52 15.62 -9.27
N ILE A 170 -4.29 14.39 -9.70
CA ILE A 170 -4.16 13.22 -8.81
C ILE A 170 -2.88 13.30 -7.98
N GLN A 171 -1.75 13.70 -8.57
CA GLN A 171 -0.52 13.89 -7.83
C GLN A 171 -0.68 14.94 -6.74
N LYS A 172 -1.30 16.08 -7.06
CA LYS A 172 -1.59 17.15 -6.10
C LYS A 172 -2.50 16.66 -4.96
N LEU A 173 -3.57 15.92 -5.28
CA LEU A 173 -4.46 15.33 -4.28
C LEU A 173 -3.69 14.37 -3.35
N TYR A 174 -2.85 13.49 -3.92
CA TYR A 174 -2.04 12.56 -3.16
C TYR A 174 -1.10 13.28 -2.20
N GLU A 175 -0.41 14.32 -2.67
CA GLU A 175 0.51 15.13 -1.84
C GLU A 175 -0.22 15.84 -0.72
N ASP A 176 -1.39 16.45 -1.00
CA ASP A 176 -2.18 17.15 0.00
C ASP A 176 -2.69 16.20 1.09
N GLU A 177 -3.16 15.02 0.72
CA GLU A 177 -3.59 13.99 1.68
C GLU A 177 -2.39 13.46 2.49
N LEU A 178 -1.25 13.20 1.86
CA LEU A 178 -0.04 12.79 2.54
C LEU A 178 0.40 13.85 3.58
N LEU A 179 0.40 15.13 3.22
CA LEU A 179 0.73 16.22 4.14
C LEU A 179 -0.26 16.33 5.31
N LYS A 180 -1.57 16.07 5.08
CA LYS A 180 -2.55 15.98 6.16
C LYS A 180 -2.20 14.85 7.14
N LEU A 181 -1.83 13.68 6.64
CA LEU A 181 -1.42 12.53 7.46
C LEU A 181 -0.14 12.80 8.24
N VAL A 182 0.87 13.40 7.62
CA VAL A 182 2.13 13.78 8.28
C VAL A 182 1.90 14.76 9.41
N LYS A 183 1.00 15.74 9.25
CA LYS A 183 0.62 16.68 10.34
C LYS A 183 -0.02 15.99 11.54
N MET A 184 -0.55 14.80 11.39
CA MET A 184 -1.06 13.99 12.50
C MET A 184 0.02 13.20 13.24
N CYS A 185 1.29 13.31 12.82
CA CYS A 185 2.46 12.65 13.37
C CYS A 185 3.33 13.68 14.12
N PRO A 186 3.06 13.99 15.40
CA PRO A 186 3.67 15.13 16.09
C PRO A 186 5.14 14.92 16.50
N LYS A 187 5.64 13.68 16.49
CA LYS A 187 7.03 13.41 16.86
C LYS A 187 8.00 13.92 15.78
N LYS A 188 9.20 14.33 16.21
CA LYS A 188 10.25 14.81 15.32
C LYS A 188 10.69 13.78 14.27
N ASN A 189 10.71 12.50 14.67
CA ASN A 189 11.10 11.40 13.78
C ASN A 189 9.86 10.74 13.22
N LEU A 190 9.81 10.59 11.90
CA LEU A 190 8.76 9.89 11.17
C LEU A 190 9.41 8.78 10.32
N ILE A 191 8.78 7.60 10.34
CA ILE A 191 9.11 6.43 9.53
C ILE A 191 7.95 6.13 8.61
#